data_54a4ec9fbf622ef6abcb5e97f884c1f5
#
_entry.id   54a4ec9fbf622ef6abcb5e97f884c1f5
#
_cell.length_a   1.000
_cell.length_b   1.000
_cell.length_c   1.000
_cell.angle_alpha   90.00
_cell.angle_beta   90.00
_cell.angle_gamma   90.00
#
_symmetry.space_group_name_H-M   'P 1'
#
loop_
_entity.id
_entity.type
_entity.pdbx_description
1 polymer ?
#
loop_
_entity_poly.entity_id
_entity_poly.type
_entity_poly.pdbx_seq_one_letter_code
_entity_poly.pdbx_strand_id
1 'polypeptide(L)'
;MLSELYIKNLAIIEEASIPFSDHFNVFTGETGAGKSILINGINAVLGQRITKDIVRAGCDKAVISALFTRLSDNVCQRLDELGVSHEDGQLTLTREINSDGGSIARVNSRASTVSVLREIGECLVNIHGQHDNQILMNPEKHLSILDSYGGLEKQTEEYHESFKQLQEISRKLKKLTLERKEKAEREEMLREKIEEIGSLNIEENEDETLEAEYKIAQNSEDICAALNEAHSYLDGVDDSDVPGAAELISDACGDLAAFSDAVPS
;
A
#
# COMPACT_ATOMS: atom_id res chain seq x y z
N MET A 1 26.33 -26.21 12.94
CA MET A 1 26.25 -27.63 13.30
C MET A 1 25.30 -27.82 14.46
N LEU A 2 24.45 -28.88 14.49
CA LEU A 2 23.63 -29.23 15.65
C LEU A 2 24.57 -29.74 16.78
N SER A 3 24.55 -29.08 17.93
CA SER A 3 25.42 -29.41 19.06
C SER A 3 24.69 -30.13 20.19
N GLU A 4 23.43 -29.81 20.41
CA GLU A 4 22.60 -30.42 21.45
C GLU A 4 21.14 -30.45 21.02
N LEU A 5 20.44 -31.52 21.36
CA LEU A 5 19.01 -31.66 21.23
C LEU A 5 18.41 -32.00 22.59
N TYR A 6 17.62 -31.10 23.13
CA TYR A 6 16.86 -31.29 24.34
C TYR A 6 15.41 -31.63 24.01
N ILE A 7 14.89 -32.67 24.65
CA ILE A 7 13.51 -33.14 24.46
C ILE A 7 12.88 -33.36 25.82
N LYS A 8 11.64 -32.90 25.99
CA LYS A 8 10.84 -33.15 27.18
C LYS A 8 9.40 -33.50 26.81
N ASN A 9 8.86 -34.55 27.42
CA ASN A 9 7.48 -35.03 27.24
C ASN A 9 7.12 -35.34 25.78
N LEU A 10 8.02 -35.94 25.02
CA LEU A 10 7.81 -36.27 23.60
C LEU A 10 7.59 -37.79 23.45
N ALA A 11 6.39 -38.20 23.10
CA ALA A 11 5.98 -39.60 22.96
C ALA A 11 6.39 -40.44 24.20
N ILE A 12 7.31 -41.37 24.05
CA ILE A 12 7.81 -42.20 25.19
C ILE A 12 8.94 -41.52 25.96
N ILE A 13 9.52 -40.46 25.46
CA ILE A 13 10.64 -39.75 26.11
C ILE A 13 10.07 -38.79 27.16
N GLU A 14 10.44 -39.00 28.41
CA GLU A 14 10.09 -38.06 29.48
C GLU A 14 11.00 -36.86 29.47
N GLU A 15 12.30 -37.07 29.50
CA GLU A 15 13.30 -36.01 29.38
C GLU A 15 14.60 -36.60 28.87
N ALA A 16 15.24 -35.95 27.91
CA ALA A 16 16.54 -36.34 27.36
C ALA A 16 17.29 -35.11 26.83
N SER A 17 18.58 -35.05 27.12
CA SER A 17 19.52 -34.15 26.49
C SER A 17 20.55 -34.98 25.72
N ILE A 18 20.70 -34.72 24.43
CA ILE A 18 21.50 -35.49 23.49
C ILE A 18 22.55 -34.58 22.91
N PRO A 19 23.82 -34.70 23.35
CA PRO A 19 24.92 -33.99 22.74
C PRO A 19 25.32 -34.64 21.40
N PHE A 20 25.67 -33.81 20.42
CA PHE A 20 26.21 -34.25 19.14
C PHE A 20 27.70 -33.90 19.05
N SER A 21 28.48 -34.83 18.62
CA SER A 21 29.90 -34.61 18.30
C SER A 21 30.05 -34.09 16.86
N ASP A 22 31.23 -33.53 16.59
CA ASP A 22 31.63 -33.18 15.24
C ASP A 22 31.66 -34.43 14.35
N HIS A 23 31.38 -34.26 13.07
CA HIS A 23 31.41 -35.27 12.01
C HIS A 23 30.23 -36.26 12.06
N PHE A 24 30.43 -37.48 12.53
CA PHE A 24 29.50 -38.57 12.37
C PHE A 24 28.92 -39.04 13.72
N ASN A 25 27.60 -39.05 13.84
CA ASN A 25 26.86 -39.50 15.01
C ASN A 25 25.99 -40.70 14.63
N VAL A 26 26.03 -41.79 15.40
CA VAL A 26 25.26 -43.01 15.14
C VAL A 26 24.28 -43.27 16.26
N PHE A 27 22.99 -43.41 15.90
CA PHE A 27 21.96 -43.86 16.81
C PHE A 27 21.68 -45.33 16.59
N THR A 28 21.95 -46.15 17.58
CA THR A 28 21.63 -47.58 17.58
C THR A 28 20.47 -47.88 18.51
N GLY A 29 19.68 -48.88 18.19
CA GLY A 29 18.54 -49.30 19.01
C GLY A 29 17.57 -50.18 18.21
N GLU A 30 16.69 -50.88 18.90
CA GLU A 30 15.66 -51.70 18.26
C GLU A 30 14.72 -50.87 17.40
N THR A 31 14.21 -51.47 16.33
CA THR A 31 13.33 -50.81 15.38
C THR A 31 11.99 -50.42 16.04
N GLY A 32 11.65 -49.15 15.96
CA GLY A 32 10.27 -48.67 16.17
C GLY A 32 10.08 -47.49 17.13
N ALA A 33 10.77 -47.43 18.28
CA ALA A 33 10.35 -46.45 19.30
C ALA A 33 11.27 -45.23 19.44
N GLY A 34 12.59 -45.40 19.53
CA GLY A 34 13.49 -44.28 19.89
C GLY A 34 13.97 -43.44 18.71
N LYS A 35 14.45 -44.05 17.64
CA LYS A 35 15.09 -43.36 16.49
C LYS A 35 14.11 -42.45 15.73
N SER A 36 12.92 -42.96 15.47
CA SER A 36 11.86 -42.16 14.78
C SER A 36 11.39 -40.99 15.62
N ILE A 37 11.33 -41.15 16.96
CA ILE A 37 10.91 -40.05 17.86
C ILE A 37 11.99 -38.94 17.86
N LEU A 38 13.27 -39.27 17.81
CA LEU A 38 14.36 -38.29 17.71
C LEU A 38 14.28 -37.54 16.40
N ILE A 39 14.09 -38.22 15.27
CA ILE A 39 13.92 -37.59 13.96
C ILE A 39 12.68 -36.68 13.97
N ASN A 40 11.58 -37.14 14.53
CA ASN A 40 10.35 -36.34 14.69
C ASN A 40 10.59 -35.12 15.58
N GLY A 41 11.39 -35.26 16.65
CA GLY A 41 11.81 -34.12 17.48
C GLY A 41 12.63 -33.10 16.72
N ILE A 42 13.61 -33.53 15.90
CA ILE A 42 14.40 -32.65 15.04
C ILE A 42 13.49 -31.99 14.00
N ASN A 43 12.62 -32.74 13.33
CA ASN A 43 11.63 -32.19 12.41
C ASN A 43 10.72 -31.14 13.07
N ALA A 44 10.32 -31.41 14.32
CA ALA A 44 9.52 -30.48 15.09
C ALA A 44 10.19 -29.13 15.29
N VAL A 45 11.40 -29.13 15.80
CA VAL A 45 12.13 -27.91 16.11
C VAL A 45 12.57 -27.16 14.85
N LEU A 46 12.71 -27.84 13.72
CA LEU A 46 12.95 -27.24 12.40
C LEU A 46 11.67 -26.72 11.71
N GLY A 47 10.54 -26.66 12.43
CA GLY A 47 9.32 -26.05 11.90
C GLY A 47 8.48 -26.94 10.98
N GLN A 48 8.76 -28.25 10.92
CA GLN A 48 7.93 -29.19 10.17
C GLN A 48 6.55 -29.37 10.82
N ARG A 49 5.57 -29.79 10.00
CA ARG A 49 4.21 -30.02 10.46
C ARG A 49 4.16 -31.27 11.35
N ILE A 50 3.64 -31.15 12.56
CA ILE A 50 3.55 -32.23 13.54
C ILE A 50 2.13 -32.29 14.09
N THR A 51 1.68 -33.51 14.37
CA THR A 51 0.40 -33.77 15.03
C THR A 51 0.55 -33.70 16.56
N LYS A 52 -0.52 -33.36 17.26
CA LYS A 52 -0.57 -33.29 18.72
C LYS A 52 -0.28 -34.62 19.41
N ASP A 53 -0.46 -35.74 18.71
CA ASP A 53 -0.28 -37.10 19.23
C ASP A 53 1.17 -37.40 19.64
N ILE A 54 2.11 -36.50 19.29
CA ILE A 54 3.51 -36.61 19.70
C ILE A 54 3.73 -36.20 21.17
N VAL A 55 2.77 -35.51 21.79
CA VAL A 55 2.82 -35.14 23.22
C VAL A 55 2.65 -36.41 24.05
N ARG A 56 3.51 -36.60 25.08
CA ARG A 56 3.44 -37.73 25.99
C ARG A 56 2.10 -37.80 26.66
N ALA A 57 1.50 -38.99 26.73
CA ALA A 57 0.23 -39.22 27.38
C ALA A 57 0.29 -38.77 28.86
N GLY A 58 -0.69 -37.99 29.28
CA GLY A 58 -0.76 -37.44 30.64
C GLY A 58 0.04 -36.15 30.85
N CYS A 59 0.66 -35.58 29.79
CA CYS A 59 1.36 -34.32 29.87
C CYS A 59 0.62 -33.23 29.07
N ASP A 60 0.67 -32.00 29.54
CA ASP A 60 0.00 -30.86 28.90
C ASP A 60 0.75 -30.37 27.66
N LYS A 61 2.09 -30.53 27.65
CA LYS A 61 2.93 -30.08 26.53
C LYS A 61 4.22 -30.90 26.38
N ALA A 62 4.69 -30.95 25.15
CA ALA A 62 6.06 -31.36 24.80
C ALA A 62 6.91 -30.12 24.48
N VAL A 63 8.21 -30.20 24.87
CA VAL A 63 9.20 -29.15 24.58
C VAL A 63 10.38 -29.78 23.86
N ILE A 64 10.76 -29.20 22.73
CA ILE A 64 11.95 -29.58 21.98
C ILE A 64 12.79 -28.34 21.79
N SER A 65 14.08 -28.44 22.12
CA SER A 65 15.07 -27.37 21.90
C SER A 65 16.31 -27.92 21.23
N ALA A 66 16.81 -27.21 20.22
CA ALA A 66 18.00 -27.56 19.49
C ALA A 66 18.99 -26.40 19.51
N LEU A 67 20.22 -26.68 19.96
CA LEU A 67 21.31 -25.72 19.93
C LEU A 67 22.18 -25.98 18.70
N PHE A 68 22.36 -24.96 17.89
CA PHE A 68 23.26 -24.94 16.75
C PHE A 68 24.45 -24.05 17.04
N THR A 69 25.64 -24.52 16.72
CA THR A 69 26.89 -23.76 16.85
C THR A 69 27.65 -23.77 15.52
N ARG A 70 28.64 -22.89 15.37
CA ARG A 70 29.44 -22.80 14.15
C ARG A 70 28.55 -22.69 12.91
N LEU A 71 27.73 -21.66 12.89
CA LEU A 71 26.85 -21.34 11.76
C LEU A 71 27.71 -20.96 10.53
N SER A 72 27.32 -21.38 9.36
CA SER A 72 27.96 -20.95 8.10
C SER A 72 27.54 -19.50 7.75
N ASP A 73 28.35 -18.82 6.95
CA ASP A 73 28.11 -17.44 6.53
C ASP A 73 26.73 -17.28 5.84
N ASN A 74 26.33 -18.25 5.02
CA ASN A 74 25.02 -18.27 4.37
C ASN A 74 23.86 -18.32 5.38
N VAL A 75 24.02 -19.08 6.47
CA VAL A 75 23.02 -19.14 7.54
C VAL A 75 22.98 -17.82 8.30
N CYS A 76 24.14 -17.25 8.62
CA CYS A 76 24.23 -15.95 9.29
C CYS A 76 23.55 -14.85 8.46
N GLN A 77 23.84 -14.78 7.17
CA GLN A 77 23.19 -13.82 6.26
C GLN A 77 21.67 -14.00 6.24
N ARG A 78 21.18 -15.24 6.20
CA ARG A 78 19.74 -15.50 6.21
C ARG A 78 19.09 -15.11 7.54
N LEU A 79 19.77 -15.30 8.66
CA LEU A 79 19.31 -14.86 9.98
C LEU A 79 19.23 -13.34 10.07
N ASP A 80 20.20 -12.62 9.51
CA ASP A 80 20.19 -11.14 9.43
C ASP A 80 19.02 -10.63 8.59
N GLU A 81 18.73 -11.25 7.45
CA GLU A 81 17.56 -10.93 6.62
C GLU A 81 16.23 -11.14 7.37
N LEU A 82 16.17 -12.13 8.25
CA LEU A 82 15.01 -12.42 9.10
C LEU A 82 14.96 -11.58 10.40
N GLY A 83 15.96 -10.73 10.63
CA GLY A 83 16.08 -9.92 11.83
C GLY A 83 16.35 -10.75 13.10
N VAL A 84 16.98 -11.92 12.96
CA VAL A 84 17.32 -12.82 14.05
C VAL A 84 18.77 -12.61 14.46
N SER A 85 19.00 -12.19 15.72
CA SER A 85 20.35 -12.08 16.27
C SER A 85 21.01 -13.45 16.45
N HIS A 86 22.27 -13.58 16.06
CA HIS A 86 23.09 -14.78 16.19
C HIS A 86 24.43 -14.43 16.85
N GLU A 87 24.38 -14.12 18.14
CA GLU A 87 25.58 -13.79 18.92
C GLU A 87 26.49 -15.02 19.03
N ASP A 88 27.79 -14.81 18.90
CA ASP A 88 28.83 -15.85 18.99
C ASP A 88 28.67 -17.07 18.04
N GLY A 89 27.94 -16.90 16.92
CA GLY A 89 27.68 -17.97 15.97
C GLY A 89 26.85 -19.12 16.55
N GLN A 90 26.01 -18.82 17.54
CA GLN A 90 25.11 -19.77 18.19
C GLN A 90 23.64 -19.43 17.87
N LEU A 91 22.83 -20.45 17.78
CA LEU A 91 21.39 -20.31 17.53
C LEU A 91 20.64 -21.41 18.30
N THR A 92 19.67 -20.99 19.10
CA THR A 92 18.78 -21.91 19.79
C THR A 92 17.39 -21.84 19.17
N LEU A 93 16.90 -22.96 18.68
CA LEU A 93 15.52 -23.12 18.23
C LEU A 93 14.75 -23.91 19.28
N THR A 94 13.56 -23.42 19.66
CA THR A 94 12.70 -24.10 20.62
C THR A 94 11.28 -24.15 20.09
N ARG A 95 10.64 -25.31 20.23
CA ARG A 95 9.24 -25.52 19.95
C ARG A 95 8.52 -26.17 21.10
N GLU A 96 7.45 -25.56 21.56
CA GLU A 96 6.51 -26.13 22.52
C GLU A 96 5.25 -26.58 21.76
N ILE A 97 4.77 -27.78 22.04
CA ILE A 97 3.57 -28.36 21.41
C ILE A 97 2.62 -28.73 22.53
N ASN A 98 1.44 -28.14 22.53
CA ASN A 98 0.42 -28.41 23.54
C ASN A 98 -0.45 -29.62 23.15
N SER A 99 -0.98 -30.29 24.12
CA SER A 99 -1.90 -31.43 23.93
C SER A 99 -3.22 -31.03 23.24
N ASP A 100 -3.61 -29.75 23.29
CA ASP A 100 -4.75 -29.19 22.58
C ASP A 100 -4.49 -28.94 21.09
N GLY A 101 -3.21 -29.04 20.64
CA GLY A 101 -2.76 -28.81 19.27
C GLY A 101 -2.15 -27.42 19.03
N GLY A 102 -2.14 -26.54 20.04
CA GLY A 102 -1.41 -25.27 19.99
C GLY A 102 0.10 -25.48 19.92
N SER A 103 0.82 -24.58 19.28
CA SER A 103 2.28 -24.66 19.18
C SER A 103 2.91 -23.27 19.30
N ILE A 104 3.94 -23.18 20.13
CA ILE A 104 4.74 -21.96 20.33
C ILE A 104 6.14 -22.20 19.81
N ALA A 105 6.63 -21.30 18.97
CA ALA A 105 7.97 -21.31 18.42
C ALA A 105 8.81 -20.19 19.04
N ARG A 106 10.08 -20.46 19.28
CA ARG A 106 11.05 -19.46 19.79
C ARG A 106 12.38 -19.61 19.07
N VAL A 107 13.02 -18.48 18.81
CA VAL A 107 14.39 -18.40 18.31
C VAL A 107 15.19 -17.53 19.29
N ASN A 108 16.29 -18.06 19.82
CA ASN A 108 17.08 -17.41 20.88
C ASN A 108 16.20 -16.85 22.02
N SER A 109 15.26 -17.67 22.51
CA SER A 109 14.29 -17.34 23.57
C SER A 109 13.26 -16.29 23.19
N ARG A 110 13.31 -15.66 22.02
CA ARG A 110 12.31 -14.70 21.52
C ARG A 110 11.17 -15.46 20.82
N ALA A 111 9.94 -15.01 21.04
CA ALA A 111 8.79 -15.58 20.34
C ALA A 111 8.91 -15.40 18.83
N SER A 112 8.60 -16.46 18.09
CA SER A 112 8.71 -16.50 16.63
C SER A 112 7.54 -17.30 16.04
N THR A 113 7.47 -17.38 14.72
CA THR A 113 6.46 -18.19 14.03
C THR A 113 7.06 -19.53 13.57
N VAL A 114 6.20 -20.52 13.37
CA VAL A 114 6.62 -21.82 12.81
C VAL A 114 7.16 -21.68 11.39
N SER A 115 6.69 -20.69 10.64
CA SER A 115 7.19 -20.39 9.29
C SER A 115 8.66 -19.93 9.32
N VAL A 116 9.00 -19.04 10.26
CA VAL A 116 10.39 -18.59 10.45
C VAL A 116 11.28 -19.75 10.91
N LEU A 117 10.79 -20.61 11.83
CA LEU A 117 11.53 -21.82 12.19
C LEU A 117 11.82 -22.73 10.98
N ARG A 118 10.85 -22.85 10.07
CA ARG A 118 11.00 -23.66 8.86
C ARG A 118 12.04 -23.06 7.91
N GLU A 119 11.97 -21.75 7.65
CA GLU A 119 12.95 -21.06 6.82
C GLU A 119 14.37 -21.21 7.34
N ILE A 120 14.56 -21.01 8.63
CA ILE A 120 15.86 -21.21 9.29
C ILE A 120 16.28 -22.69 9.23
N GLY A 121 15.34 -23.59 9.52
CA GLY A 121 15.57 -25.04 9.55
C GLY A 121 16.05 -25.61 8.22
N GLU A 122 15.50 -25.12 7.10
CA GLU A 122 15.90 -25.51 5.74
C GLU A 122 17.37 -25.15 5.43
N CYS A 123 17.90 -24.09 6.06
CA CYS A 123 19.31 -23.70 5.92
C CYS A 123 20.25 -24.46 6.87
N LEU A 124 19.72 -24.99 8.00
CA LEU A 124 20.54 -25.61 9.07
C LEU A 124 20.75 -27.11 8.88
N VAL A 125 19.69 -27.84 8.54
CA VAL A 125 19.71 -29.31 8.51
C VAL A 125 18.92 -29.82 7.30
N ASN A 126 19.54 -30.73 6.59
CA ASN A 126 18.87 -31.48 5.54
C ASN A 126 18.58 -32.91 6.03
N ILE A 127 17.29 -33.26 6.13
CA ILE A 127 16.86 -34.56 6.61
C ILE A 127 16.48 -35.45 5.43
N HIS A 128 17.15 -36.53 5.24
CA HIS A 128 16.84 -37.54 4.24
C HIS A 128 16.09 -38.72 4.88
N GLY A 129 14.75 -38.65 4.83
CA GLY A 129 13.88 -39.76 5.28
C GLY A 129 13.51 -40.72 4.14
N GLN A 130 12.78 -41.77 4.48
CA GLN A 130 12.32 -42.77 3.48
C GLN A 130 11.35 -42.17 2.41
N HIS A 131 10.82 -40.97 2.64
CA HIS A 131 9.85 -40.28 1.78
C HIS A 131 10.25 -38.83 1.42
N ASP A 132 11.40 -38.32 1.87
CA ASP A 132 11.75 -36.90 1.78
C ASP A 132 12.99 -36.64 0.93
N ASN A 133 12.94 -36.94 -0.35
CA ASN A 133 13.87 -36.37 -1.33
C ASN A 133 13.40 -34.96 -1.77
N GLN A 134 13.04 -34.09 -0.78
CA GLN A 134 12.39 -32.83 -1.07
C GLN A 134 13.24 -31.88 -1.92
N ILE A 135 14.57 -31.90 -1.78
CA ILE A 135 15.46 -31.02 -2.56
C ILE A 135 15.50 -31.45 -4.03
N LEU A 136 15.63 -32.77 -4.30
CA LEU A 136 15.66 -33.32 -5.66
C LEU A 136 14.27 -33.36 -6.31
N MET A 137 13.21 -33.33 -5.50
CA MET A 137 11.83 -33.24 -6.02
C MET A 137 11.39 -31.81 -6.33
N ASN A 138 12.17 -30.82 -5.93
CA ASN A 138 11.88 -29.42 -6.23
C ASN A 138 12.69 -28.95 -7.46
N PRO A 139 12.05 -28.81 -8.66
CA PRO A 139 12.74 -28.40 -9.87
C PRO A 139 13.44 -27.04 -9.76
N GLU A 140 12.92 -26.15 -8.92
CA GLU A 140 13.48 -24.81 -8.73
C GLU A 140 14.88 -24.84 -8.08
N LYS A 141 15.19 -25.90 -7.30
CA LYS A 141 16.50 -26.08 -6.65
C LYS A 141 17.51 -26.81 -7.54
N HIS A 142 17.12 -27.41 -8.66
CA HIS A 142 18.02 -28.20 -9.51
C HIS A 142 19.14 -27.35 -10.09
N LEU A 143 18.82 -26.13 -10.53
CA LEU A 143 19.81 -25.22 -11.11
C LEU A 143 20.86 -24.82 -10.08
N SER A 144 20.45 -24.44 -8.87
CA SER A 144 21.38 -24.04 -7.82
C SER A 144 22.30 -25.18 -7.37
N ILE A 145 21.81 -26.42 -7.36
CA ILE A 145 22.64 -27.60 -7.08
C ILE A 145 23.67 -27.81 -8.18
N LEU A 146 23.26 -27.65 -9.43
CA LEU A 146 24.15 -27.80 -10.59
C LEU A 146 25.22 -26.71 -10.61
N ASP A 147 24.83 -25.47 -10.34
CA ASP A 147 25.74 -24.31 -10.26
C ASP A 147 26.78 -24.50 -9.14
N SER A 148 26.32 -24.98 -7.97
CA SER A 148 27.23 -25.28 -6.85
C SER A 148 28.16 -26.44 -7.17
N TYR A 149 27.69 -27.48 -7.84
CA TYR A 149 28.54 -28.59 -8.28
C TYR A 149 29.58 -28.13 -9.31
N GLY A 150 29.21 -27.18 -10.17
CA GLY A 150 30.10 -26.57 -11.18
C GLY A 150 31.03 -25.51 -10.63
N GLY A 151 30.90 -25.10 -9.36
CA GLY A 151 31.68 -24.01 -8.76
C GLY A 151 31.42 -22.67 -9.42
N LEU A 152 30.16 -22.45 -9.88
CA LEU A 152 29.74 -21.28 -10.66
C LEU A 152 29.12 -20.18 -9.80
N GLU A 153 29.23 -20.24 -8.48
CA GLU A 153 28.57 -19.32 -7.53
C GLU A 153 28.84 -17.85 -7.89
N LYS A 154 30.09 -17.49 -8.19
CA LYS A 154 30.44 -16.11 -8.55
C LYS A 154 29.79 -15.62 -9.84
N GLN A 155 29.78 -16.47 -10.87
CA GLN A 155 29.15 -16.13 -12.15
C GLN A 155 27.63 -16.01 -11.99
N THR A 156 27.02 -16.85 -11.18
CA THR A 156 25.61 -16.80 -10.86
C THR A 156 25.24 -15.51 -10.12
N GLU A 157 26.09 -15.07 -9.18
CA GLU A 157 25.91 -13.81 -8.45
C GLU A 157 26.02 -12.59 -9.39
N GLU A 158 27.05 -12.53 -10.23
CA GLU A 158 27.22 -11.47 -11.26
C GLU A 158 26.02 -11.43 -12.24
N TYR A 159 25.53 -12.59 -12.64
CA TYR A 159 24.33 -12.70 -13.47
C TYR A 159 23.08 -12.17 -12.75
N HIS A 160 22.87 -12.54 -11.50
CA HIS A 160 21.73 -12.07 -10.72
C HIS A 160 21.74 -10.56 -10.52
N GLU A 161 22.90 -9.96 -10.24
CA GLU A 161 23.03 -8.51 -10.14
C GLU A 161 22.68 -7.81 -11.47
N SER A 162 23.22 -8.31 -12.58
CA SER A 162 22.93 -7.77 -13.92
C SER A 162 21.45 -7.93 -14.29
N PHE A 163 20.86 -9.06 -13.97
CA PHE A 163 19.45 -9.32 -14.20
C PHE A 163 18.53 -8.42 -13.36
N LYS A 164 18.87 -8.20 -12.10
CA LYS A 164 18.16 -7.27 -11.22
C LYS A 164 18.18 -5.84 -11.76
N GLN A 165 19.35 -5.37 -12.20
CA GLN A 165 19.50 -4.06 -12.84
C GLN A 165 18.63 -3.96 -14.12
N LEU A 166 18.64 -4.99 -14.97
CA LEU A 166 17.80 -5.05 -16.17
C LEU A 166 16.31 -4.96 -15.82
N GLN A 167 15.86 -5.68 -14.79
CA GLN A 167 14.47 -5.63 -14.34
C GLN A 167 14.08 -4.23 -13.84
N GLU A 168 14.95 -3.59 -13.06
CA GLU A 168 14.71 -2.24 -12.54
C GLU A 168 14.62 -1.21 -13.67
N ILE A 169 15.55 -1.27 -14.64
CA ILE A 169 15.55 -0.39 -15.81
C ILE A 169 14.28 -0.63 -16.65
N SER A 170 13.91 -1.89 -16.86
CA SER A 170 12.72 -2.24 -17.63
C SER A 170 11.42 -1.71 -16.95
N ARG A 171 11.34 -1.79 -15.62
CA ARG A 171 10.21 -1.21 -14.86
C ARG A 171 10.17 0.31 -14.99
N LYS A 172 11.32 0.97 -14.85
CA LYS A 172 11.43 2.44 -15.02
C LYS A 172 11.02 2.87 -16.42
N LEU A 173 11.48 2.15 -17.44
CA LEU A 173 11.14 2.44 -18.85
C LEU A 173 9.62 2.32 -19.08
N LYS A 174 8.99 1.25 -18.59
CA LYS A 174 7.53 1.08 -18.72
C LYS A 174 6.78 2.22 -18.05
N LYS A 175 7.19 2.61 -16.84
CA LYS A 175 6.57 3.71 -16.10
C LYS A 175 6.69 5.03 -16.85
N LEU A 176 7.90 5.38 -17.31
CA LEU A 176 8.14 6.62 -18.08
C LEU A 176 7.39 6.64 -19.40
N THR A 177 7.26 5.50 -20.07
CA THR A 177 6.49 5.40 -21.32
C THR A 177 5.01 5.68 -21.08
N LEU A 178 4.44 5.14 -19.99
CA LEU A 178 3.06 5.41 -19.61
C LEU A 178 2.84 6.87 -19.24
N GLU A 179 3.70 7.44 -18.37
CA GLU A 179 3.64 8.85 -17.98
C GLU A 179 3.77 9.80 -19.19
N ARG A 180 4.60 9.45 -20.17
CA ARG A 180 4.73 10.22 -21.40
C ARG A 180 3.44 10.22 -22.22
N LYS A 181 2.79 9.07 -22.32
CA LYS A 181 1.51 8.95 -23.02
C LYS A 181 0.41 9.77 -22.35
N GLU A 182 0.28 9.65 -21.03
CA GLU A 182 -0.69 10.43 -20.25
C GLU A 182 -0.46 11.94 -20.35
N LYS A 183 0.82 12.36 -20.36
CA LYS A 183 1.18 13.78 -20.55
C LYS A 183 0.81 14.28 -21.93
N ALA A 184 1.06 13.47 -22.98
CA ALA A 184 0.72 13.85 -24.34
C ALA A 184 -0.80 13.99 -24.53
N GLU A 185 -1.60 13.06 -24.01
CA GLU A 185 -3.06 13.11 -24.04
C GLU A 185 -3.58 14.34 -23.27
N ARG A 186 -2.98 14.64 -22.12
CA ARG A 186 -3.35 15.84 -21.35
C ARG A 186 -2.96 17.14 -22.05
N GLU A 187 -1.82 17.16 -22.70
CA GLU A 187 -1.37 18.35 -23.48
C GLU A 187 -2.33 18.63 -24.66
N GLU A 188 -2.75 17.59 -25.38
CA GLU A 188 -3.72 17.69 -26.46
C GLU A 188 -5.06 18.24 -25.97
N MET A 189 -5.60 17.66 -24.88
CA MET A 189 -6.84 18.14 -24.25
C MET A 189 -6.74 19.62 -23.79
N LEU A 190 -5.58 20.00 -23.24
CA LEU A 190 -5.40 21.39 -22.80
C LEU A 190 -5.28 22.36 -23.99
N ARG A 191 -4.66 21.95 -25.10
CA ARG A 191 -4.62 22.74 -26.32
C ARG A 191 -6.01 22.98 -26.90
N GLU A 192 -6.83 21.93 -26.99
CA GLU A 192 -8.22 22.04 -27.43
C GLU A 192 -9.02 23.04 -26.56
N LYS A 193 -8.89 22.95 -25.23
CA LYS A 193 -9.55 23.91 -24.33
C LYS A 193 -9.07 25.35 -24.48
N ILE A 194 -7.76 25.54 -24.69
CA ILE A 194 -7.21 26.88 -24.92
C ILE A 194 -7.75 27.46 -26.24
N GLU A 195 -7.83 26.64 -27.28
CA GLU A 195 -8.38 27.07 -28.58
C GLU A 195 -9.88 27.37 -28.45
N GLU A 196 -10.65 26.55 -27.76
CA GLU A 196 -12.07 26.79 -27.48
C GLU A 196 -12.28 28.11 -26.75
N ILE A 197 -11.58 28.35 -25.64
CA ILE A 197 -11.70 29.59 -24.86
C ILE A 197 -11.20 30.80 -25.69
N GLY A 198 -10.11 30.64 -26.43
CA GLY A 198 -9.55 31.70 -27.28
C GLY A 198 -10.50 32.10 -28.42
N SER A 199 -11.31 31.15 -28.94
CA SER A 199 -12.28 31.40 -29.99
C SER A 199 -13.46 32.27 -29.54
N LEU A 200 -13.75 32.32 -28.25
CA LEU A 200 -14.85 33.10 -27.67
C LEU A 200 -14.54 34.59 -27.61
N ASN A 201 -13.28 35.02 -27.82
CA ASN A 201 -12.86 36.44 -27.77
C ASN A 201 -13.43 37.21 -26.56
N ILE A 202 -13.36 36.61 -25.40
CA ILE A 202 -13.91 37.19 -24.16
C ILE A 202 -13.15 38.49 -23.83
N GLU A 203 -13.88 39.59 -23.68
CA GLU A 203 -13.33 40.89 -23.29
C GLU A 203 -13.31 41.05 -21.76
N GLU A 204 -12.46 41.94 -21.28
CA GLU A 204 -12.39 42.25 -19.85
C GLU A 204 -13.63 42.96 -19.39
N ASN A 205 -14.30 42.46 -18.34
CA ASN A 205 -15.59 42.91 -17.78
C ASN A 205 -16.82 42.74 -18.73
N GLU A 206 -16.73 41.84 -19.73
CA GLU A 206 -17.86 41.51 -20.61
C GLU A 206 -19.05 40.96 -19.82
N ASP A 207 -18.82 40.23 -18.76
CA ASP A 207 -19.83 39.69 -17.86
C ASP A 207 -20.64 40.81 -17.15
N GLU A 208 -19.97 41.87 -16.68
CA GLU A 208 -20.63 43.00 -16.03
C GLU A 208 -21.50 43.80 -17.04
N THR A 209 -20.97 43.99 -18.27
CA THR A 209 -21.70 44.65 -19.35
C THR A 209 -22.92 43.87 -19.79
N LEU A 210 -22.76 42.57 -20.02
CA LEU A 210 -23.87 41.69 -20.41
C LEU A 210 -24.92 41.56 -19.30
N GLU A 211 -24.50 41.53 -18.02
CA GLU A 211 -25.44 41.53 -16.91
C GLU A 211 -26.24 42.82 -16.79
N ALA A 212 -25.61 43.96 -17.08
CA ALA A 212 -26.28 45.26 -17.11
C ALA A 212 -27.29 45.34 -18.27
N GLU A 213 -26.87 44.93 -19.47
CA GLU A 213 -27.76 44.88 -20.65
C GLU A 213 -28.94 43.90 -20.43
N TYR A 214 -28.69 42.75 -19.84
CA TYR A 214 -29.73 41.79 -19.51
C TYR A 214 -30.75 42.35 -18.53
N LYS A 215 -30.34 43.07 -17.49
CA LYS A 215 -31.24 43.76 -16.54
C LYS A 215 -32.10 44.82 -17.23
N ILE A 216 -31.49 45.61 -18.14
CA ILE A 216 -32.23 46.62 -18.94
C ILE A 216 -33.25 45.93 -19.84
N ALA A 217 -32.85 44.87 -20.55
CA ALA A 217 -33.76 44.14 -21.43
C ALA A 217 -34.92 43.47 -20.67
N GLN A 218 -34.62 42.86 -19.49
CA GLN A 218 -35.63 42.21 -18.64
C GLN A 218 -36.70 43.21 -18.11
N ASN A 219 -36.27 44.45 -17.79
CA ASN A 219 -37.13 45.48 -17.23
C ASN A 219 -37.59 46.50 -18.28
N SER A 220 -37.36 46.23 -19.58
CA SER A 220 -37.62 47.18 -20.65
C SER A 220 -39.08 47.62 -20.70
N GLU A 221 -40.05 46.73 -20.49
CA GLU A 221 -41.48 47.07 -20.46
C GLU A 221 -41.83 48.00 -19.29
N ASP A 222 -41.33 47.71 -18.09
CA ASP A 222 -41.56 48.51 -16.90
C ASP A 222 -40.88 49.89 -17.01
N ILE A 223 -39.66 49.93 -17.59
CA ILE A 223 -38.95 51.19 -17.86
C ILE A 223 -39.77 52.07 -18.88
N CYS A 224 -40.24 51.46 -19.97
CA CYS A 224 -40.99 52.13 -20.95
C CYS A 224 -42.32 52.61 -20.35
N ALA A 225 -43.04 51.84 -19.56
CA ALA A 225 -44.24 52.21 -18.85
C ALA A 225 -44.01 53.40 -17.90
N ALA A 226 -42.92 53.33 -17.08
CA ALA A 226 -42.59 54.43 -16.16
C ALA A 226 -42.22 55.73 -16.90
N LEU A 227 -41.43 55.61 -18.01
CA LEU A 227 -41.11 56.78 -18.84
C LEU A 227 -42.38 57.41 -19.50
N ASN A 228 -43.27 56.58 -20.02
CA ASN A 228 -44.51 57.05 -20.60
C ASN A 228 -45.42 57.73 -19.54
N GLU A 229 -45.51 57.20 -18.36
CA GLU A 229 -46.19 57.77 -17.24
C GLU A 229 -45.60 59.14 -16.81
N ALA A 230 -44.26 59.17 -16.67
CA ALA A 230 -43.55 60.43 -16.37
C ALA A 230 -43.73 61.48 -17.46
N HIS A 231 -43.74 61.11 -18.76
CA HIS A 231 -43.99 61.95 -19.88
C HIS A 231 -45.42 62.52 -19.82
N SER A 232 -46.45 61.68 -19.55
CA SER A 232 -47.79 62.07 -19.41
C SER A 232 -48.07 63.09 -18.26
N TYR A 233 -47.34 62.98 -17.16
CA TYR A 233 -47.35 63.91 -16.06
C TYR A 233 -46.76 65.31 -16.41
N LEU A 234 -45.73 65.31 -17.26
CA LEU A 234 -45.09 66.55 -17.64
C LEU A 234 -45.82 67.30 -18.76
N ASP A 235 -46.16 66.56 -19.82
CA ASP A 235 -46.71 67.18 -21.02
C ASP A 235 -48.26 67.12 -21.11
N GLY A 236 -48.91 66.35 -20.23
CA GLY A 236 -50.32 66.06 -20.30
C GLY A 236 -50.62 64.89 -21.24
N VAL A 237 -51.89 64.53 -21.37
CA VAL A 237 -52.36 63.47 -22.26
C VAL A 237 -53.16 64.13 -23.37
N ASP A 238 -52.71 63.94 -24.61
CA ASP A 238 -53.24 64.61 -25.83
C ASP A 238 -54.80 64.58 -26.05
N ASP A 239 -55.49 63.70 -25.34
CA ASP A 239 -56.96 63.52 -25.49
C ASP A 239 -57.74 63.70 -24.19
N SER A 240 -57.14 64.25 -23.13
CA SER A 240 -57.79 64.50 -21.84
C SER A 240 -57.70 65.95 -21.42
N ASP A 241 -58.81 66.50 -20.85
CA ASP A 241 -58.84 67.85 -20.26
C ASP A 241 -57.91 68.05 -19.03
N VAL A 242 -56.91 67.20 -18.86
CA VAL A 242 -55.96 67.27 -17.76
C VAL A 242 -54.65 67.88 -18.27
N PRO A 243 -54.35 69.15 -17.91
CA PRO A 243 -53.15 69.83 -18.36
C PRO A 243 -51.89 69.19 -17.71
N GLY A 244 -50.79 69.10 -18.45
CA GLY A 244 -49.52 68.64 -17.94
C GLY A 244 -48.88 69.64 -16.96
N ALA A 245 -47.92 69.18 -16.16
CA ALA A 245 -47.23 70.04 -15.21
C ALA A 245 -46.53 71.24 -15.89
N ALA A 246 -46.02 71.05 -17.11
CA ALA A 246 -45.40 72.11 -17.89
C ALA A 246 -46.45 73.23 -18.28
N GLU A 247 -47.63 72.81 -18.66
CA GLU A 247 -48.72 73.69 -18.98
C GLU A 247 -49.21 74.46 -17.72
N LEU A 248 -49.43 73.73 -16.61
CA LEU A 248 -49.82 74.33 -15.32
C LEU A 248 -48.79 75.34 -14.82
N ILE A 249 -47.52 75.06 -14.97
CA ILE A 249 -46.44 75.98 -14.61
C ILE A 249 -46.47 77.21 -15.54
N SER A 250 -46.71 77.05 -16.84
CA SER A 250 -46.78 78.09 -17.80
C SER A 250 -47.94 79.01 -17.50
N ASP A 251 -49.15 78.45 -17.21
CA ASP A 251 -50.33 79.17 -16.82
C ASP A 251 -50.15 79.98 -15.53
N ALA A 252 -49.56 79.33 -14.51
CA ALA A 252 -49.25 80.01 -13.26
C ALA A 252 -48.25 81.16 -13.44
N CYS A 253 -47.21 80.95 -14.29
CA CYS A 253 -46.29 82.03 -14.68
C CYS A 253 -46.99 83.16 -15.43
N GLY A 254 -47.96 82.83 -16.33
CA GLY A 254 -48.78 83.80 -17.05
C GLY A 254 -49.63 84.62 -16.10
N ASP A 255 -50.37 83.98 -15.19
CA ASP A 255 -51.19 84.63 -14.18
C ASP A 255 -50.36 85.56 -13.27
N LEU A 256 -49.15 85.10 -12.83
CA LEU A 256 -48.25 85.94 -12.03
C LEU A 256 -47.70 87.12 -12.85
N ALA A 257 -47.41 86.92 -14.14
CA ALA A 257 -46.92 87.98 -15.01
C ALA A 257 -48.04 89.10 -15.22
N ALA A 258 -49.30 88.71 -15.21
CA ALA A 258 -50.45 89.68 -15.33
C ALA A 258 -50.49 90.62 -14.10
N PHE A 259 -49.93 90.30 -12.98
CA PHE A 259 -49.83 91.08 -11.77
C PHE A 259 -48.44 91.74 -11.53
N SER A 260 -47.50 91.58 -12.46
CA SER A 260 -46.15 92.14 -12.35
C SER A 260 -46.14 93.68 -12.21
N ASP A 261 -47.09 94.33 -12.83
CA ASP A 261 -47.23 95.78 -12.76
C ASP A 261 -47.98 96.30 -11.49
N ALA A 262 -48.58 95.35 -10.74
CA ALA A 262 -49.38 95.70 -9.55
C ALA A 262 -48.61 95.51 -8.24
N VAL A 263 -47.44 94.82 -8.24
CA VAL A 263 -46.61 94.65 -7.06
C VAL A 263 -45.27 95.27 -7.34
N PRO A 264 -44.95 96.43 -6.78
CA PRO A 264 -43.61 97.01 -6.87
C PRO A 264 -42.60 96.16 -6.13
N SER A 265 -41.47 95.85 -6.77
CA SER A 265 -40.33 95.09 -6.30
C SER A 265 -39.77 95.56 -5.00
#